data_1245b6750ea98370d1188201f552f9d7
#
_entry.id   1245b6750ea98370d1188201f552f9d7
#
_cell.length_a   1.000
_cell.length_b   1.000
_cell.length_c   1.000
_cell.angle_alpha   90.00
_cell.angle_beta   90.00
_cell.angle_gamma   90.00
#
_symmetry.space_group_name_H-M   'P 1'
#
loop_
_entity.id
_entity.type
_entity.pdbx_description
1 polymer ?
#
loop_
_entity_poly.entity_id
_entity_poly.type
_entity_poly.pdbx_seq_one_letter_code
_entity_poly.pdbx_strand_id
1 'polypeptide(L)'
;MPLINLRTNVSDAQGSDALLKELSAALASSTGKPESYVMTLLDFGVPMTFAGSNDPCAYVEIKSIGVLTPPEMSDRFCELIKASLGIPKDRIYIGFDDVSASHWGWNGRTFG
;
A
#
# COMPACT_ATOMS: atom_id res chain seq x y z
N MET A 1 0.69 13.07 4.18
CA MET A 1 1.89 12.35 3.79
C MET A 1 1.63 10.87 3.81
N PRO A 2 0.76 10.38 2.94
CA PRO A 2 0.52 8.95 2.88
C PRO A 2 1.50 8.26 1.95
N LEU A 3 1.89 7.06 2.35
CA LEU A 3 2.75 6.19 1.57
C LEU A 3 2.17 4.79 1.59
N ILE A 4 2.16 4.11 0.46
CA ILE A 4 1.84 2.69 0.38
C ILE A 4 2.97 1.95 -0.32
N ASN A 5 3.43 0.87 0.30
CA ASN A 5 4.44 -0.03 -0.24
C ASN A 5 3.83 -1.42 -0.33
N LEU A 6 3.71 -1.93 -1.55
CA LEU A 6 3.13 -3.24 -1.81
C LEU A 6 4.21 -4.16 -2.35
N ARG A 7 4.41 -5.30 -1.67
CA ARG A 7 5.34 -6.34 -2.09
C ARG A 7 4.57 -7.63 -2.34
N THR A 8 4.86 -8.29 -3.44
CA THR A 8 4.17 -9.52 -3.83
C THR A 8 5.11 -10.47 -4.54
N ASN A 9 4.80 -11.76 -4.44
CA ASN A 9 5.51 -12.79 -5.19
C ASN A 9 4.95 -12.98 -6.61
N VAL A 10 3.86 -12.31 -6.95
CA VAL A 10 3.34 -12.31 -8.31
C VAL A 10 4.36 -11.63 -9.22
N SER A 11 4.60 -12.18 -10.40
CA SER A 11 5.52 -11.57 -11.35
C SER A 11 4.93 -10.30 -11.94
N ASP A 12 5.80 -9.35 -12.30
CA ASP A 12 5.35 -8.12 -12.95
C ASP A 12 4.68 -8.49 -14.27
N ALA A 13 3.38 -8.32 -14.28
CA ALA A 13 2.59 -8.47 -15.48
C ALA A 13 2.25 -7.08 -16.00
N GLN A 14 1.46 -7.02 -17.02
CA GLN A 14 1.01 -5.76 -17.61
C GLN A 14 0.19 -4.96 -16.61
N GLY A 15 0.37 -3.63 -16.61
CA GLY A 15 -0.50 -2.73 -15.86
C GLY A 15 0.02 -2.27 -14.51
N SER A 16 1.32 -2.38 -14.23
CA SER A 16 1.90 -1.85 -12.99
C SER A 16 1.63 -0.35 -12.82
N ASP A 17 1.73 0.43 -13.90
CA ASP A 17 1.41 1.86 -13.85
C ASP A 17 -0.04 2.12 -13.49
N ALA A 18 -0.98 1.33 -14.02
CA ALA A 18 -2.38 1.45 -13.70
C ALA A 18 -2.63 1.15 -12.21
N LEU A 19 -2.02 0.10 -11.70
CA LEU A 19 -2.14 -0.25 -10.28
C LEU A 19 -1.56 0.84 -9.38
N LEU A 20 -0.38 1.38 -9.73
CA LEU A 20 0.21 2.50 -8.98
C LEU A 20 -0.73 3.69 -8.91
N LYS A 21 -1.35 4.05 -10.03
CA LYS A 21 -2.31 5.17 -10.08
C LYS A 21 -3.56 4.88 -9.26
N GLU A 22 -4.07 3.66 -9.31
CA GLU A 22 -5.23 3.27 -8.51
C GLU A 22 -4.93 3.31 -7.01
N LEU A 23 -3.75 2.82 -6.62
CA LEU A 23 -3.32 2.87 -5.22
C LEU A 23 -3.17 4.32 -4.75
N SER A 24 -2.60 5.17 -5.59
CA SER A 24 -2.41 6.59 -5.27
C SER A 24 -3.75 7.30 -5.06
N ALA A 25 -4.68 7.13 -5.99
CA ALA A 25 -6.01 7.73 -5.89
C ALA A 25 -6.78 7.21 -4.68
N ALA A 26 -6.71 5.90 -4.43
CA ALA A 26 -7.38 5.28 -3.29
C ALA A 26 -6.82 5.79 -1.96
N LEU A 27 -5.51 5.94 -1.87
CA LEU A 27 -4.87 6.40 -0.64
C LEU A 27 -5.16 7.89 -0.38
N ALA A 28 -5.12 8.71 -1.42
CA ALA A 28 -5.52 10.12 -1.31
C ALA A 28 -6.97 10.25 -0.83
N SER A 29 -7.88 9.50 -1.44
CA SER A 29 -9.29 9.51 -1.07
C SER A 29 -9.53 9.01 0.35
N SER A 30 -8.86 7.92 0.74
CA SER A 30 -9.05 7.31 2.06
C SER A 30 -8.50 8.19 3.20
N THR A 31 -7.46 8.95 2.95
CA THR A 31 -6.83 9.82 3.96
C THR A 31 -7.31 11.26 3.89
N GLY A 32 -7.97 11.67 2.81
CA GLY A 32 -8.33 13.07 2.59
C GLY A 32 -7.14 13.96 2.29
N LYS A 33 -5.97 13.39 1.98
CA LYS A 33 -4.76 14.15 1.66
C LYS A 33 -4.66 14.39 0.16
N PRO A 34 -4.05 15.51 -0.26
CA PRO A 34 -3.81 15.76 -1.70
C PRO A 34 -2.94 14.66 -2.29
N GLU A 35 -3.27 14.22 -3.50
CA GLU A 35 -2.50 13.19 -4.20
C GLU A 35 -1.06 13.62 -4.47
N SER A 36 -0.80 14.93 -4.51
CA SER A 36 0.54 15.49 -4.65
C SER A 36 1.50 15.09 -3.53
N TYR A 37 0.99 14.60 -2.40
CA TYR A 37 1.81 14.11 -1.29
C TYR A 37 1.83 12.60 -1.15
N VAL A 38 1.17 11.88 -2.05
CA VAL A 38 1.06 10.42 -1.96
C VAL A 38 2.22 9.76 -2.70
N MET A 39 2.90 8.83 -2.03
CA MET A 39 3.90 7.99 -2.66
C MET A 39 3.41 6.55 -2.73
N THR A 40 3.59 5.91 -3.88
CA THR A 40 3.23 4.50 -4.08
C THR A 40 4.45 3.74 -4.57
N LEU A 41 4.62 2.53 -4.03
CA LEU A 41 5.70 1.63 -4.45
C LEU A 41 5.13 0.24 -4.71
N LEU A 42 5.63 -0.42 -5.75
CA LEU A 42 5.33 -1.81 -6.07
C LEU A 42 6.62 -2.58 -6.23
N ASP A 43 6.67 -3.76 -5.66
CA ASP A 43 7.80 -4.67 -5.78
C ASP A 43 7.25 -6.06 -6.12
N PHE A 44 7.44 -6.48 -7.37
CA PHE A 44 6.96 -7.76 -7.88
C PHE A 44 8.06 -8.81 -7.80
N GLY A 45 7.65 -10.08 -7.88
CA GLY A 45 8.60 -11.19 -7.94
C GLY A 45 9.43 -11.37 -6.67
N VAL A 46 8.93 -10.91 -5.53
CA VAL A 46 9.61 -11.06 -4.24
C VAL A 46 9.41 -12.51 -3.76
N PRO A 47 10.50 -13.23 -3.44
CA PRO A 47 10.33 -14.54 -2.82
C PRO A 47 9.60 -14.42 -1.49
N MET A 48 8.44 -15.06 -1.38
CA MET A 48 7.57 -14.94 -0.21
C MET A 48 6.86 -16.27 0.07
N THR A 49 6.58 -16.51 1.34
CA THR A 49 5.64 -17.54 1.75
C THR A 49 4.58 -16.92 2.66
N PHE A 50 3.39 -17.46 2.58
CA PHE A 50 2.29 -17.15 3.50
C PHE A 50 1.60 -18.46 3.86
N ALA A 51 1.41 -18.72 5.14
CA ALA A 51 0.84 -19.96 5.64
C ALA A 51 1.63 -21.20 5.13
N GLY A 52 2.95 -21.06 4.99
CA GLY A 52 3.81 -22.15 4.54
C GLY A 52 3.75 -22.45 3.04
N SER A 53 3.09 -21.60 2.25
CA SER A 53 2.91 -21.82 0.82
C SER A 53 3.44 -20.61 0.04
N ASN A 54 3.98 -20.86 -1.15
CA ASN A 54 4.40 -19.80 -2.07
C ASN A 54 3.34 -19.45 -3.11
N ASP A 55 2.09 -19.84 -2.88
CA ASP A 55 0.96 -19.36 -3.68
C ASP A 55 0.91 -17.82 -3.63
N PRO A 56 0.23 -17.16 -4.59
CA PRO A 56 0.20 -15.70 -4.63
C PRO A 56 -0.20 -15.08 -3.30
N CYS A 57 0.61 -14.13 -2.85
CA CYS A 57 0.38 -13.39 -1.61
C CYS A 57 0.97 -11.99 -1.72
N ALA A 58 0.64 -11.13 -0.77
CA ALA A 58 1.15 -9.77 -0.73
C ALA A 58 1.32 -9.28 0.70
N TYR A 59 2.29 -8.41 0.89
CA TYR A 59 2.48 -7.63 2.11
C TYR A 59 2.42 -6.15 1.76
N VAL A 60 1.60 -5.41 2.50
CA VAL A 60 1.37 -3.99 2.26
C VAL A 60 1.70 -3.20 3.52
N GLU A 61 2.44 -2.12 3.36
CA GLU A 61 2.66 -1.14 4.42
C GLU A 61 2.00 0.16 4.03
N ILE A 62 1.15 0.69 4.91
CA ILE A 62 0.55 2.02 4.74
C ILE A 62 1.03 2.88 5.90
N LYS A 63 1.69 3.99 5.57
CA LYS A 63 2.18 4.96 6.54
C LYS A 63 1.55 6.30 6.27
N SER A 64 1.15 7.01 7.33
CA SER A 64 0.59 8.35 7.20
C SER A 64 0.81 9.13 8.48
N ILE A 65 0.80 10.44 8.36
CA ILE A 65 0.73 11.33 9.52
C ILE A 65 -0.74 11.48 9.86
N GLY A 66 -1.24 10.64 10.75
CA GLY A 66 -2.64 10.62 11.14
C GLY A 66 -3.58 10.11 10.05
N VAL A 67 -4.87 10.34 10.23
CA VAL A 67 -5.99 10.06 9.32
C VAL A 67 -6.05 8.63 8.79
N LEU A 68 -5.63 7.66 9.60
CA LEU A 68 -5.75 6.25 9.27
C LEU A 68 -7.09 5.70 9.79
N THR A 69 -7.75 4.92 8.95
CA THR A 69 -8.96 4.17 9.29
C THR A 69 -8.74 2.70 8.93
N PRO A 70 -7.92 1.98 9.73
CA PRO A 70 -7.42 0.67 9.31
C PRO A 70 -8.50 -0.34 8.90
N PRO A 71 -9.63 -0.50 9.59
CA PRO A 71 -10.63 -1.48 9.13
C PRO A 71 -11.15 -1.20 7.72
N GLU A 72 -11.54 0.05 7.43
CA GLU A 72 -12.07 0.44 6.13
C GLU A 72 -10.99 0.38 5.07
N MET A 73 -9.78 0.83 5.39
CA MET A 73 -8.65 0.82 4.47
C MET A 73 -8.22 -0.61 4.16
N SER A 74 -8.20 -1.49 5.16
CA SER A 74 -7.87 -2.90 4.94
C SER A 74 -8.83 -3.53 3.94
N ASP A 75 -10.13 -3.31 4.10
CA ASP A 75 -11.12 -3.83 3.18
C ASP A 75 -10.93 -3.28 1.77
N ARG A 76 -10.80 -1.97 1.65
CA ARG A 76 -10.66 -1.29 0.35
C ARG A 76 -9.41 -1.74 -0.40
N PHE A 77 -8.25 -1.75 0.26
CA PHE A 77 -7.00 -2.10 -0.42
C PHE A 77 -6.90 -3.59 -0.72
N CYS A 78 -7.43 -4.47 0.13
CA CYS A 78 -7.51 -5.88 -0.19
C CYS A 78 -8.38 -6.14 -1.41
N GLU A 79 -9.53 -5.47 -1.53
CA GLU A 79 -10.39 -5.60 -2.70
C GLU A 79 -9.68 -5.12 -3.97
N LEU A 80 -8.99 -3.98 -3.89
CA LEU A 80 -8.27 -3.42 -5.02
C LEU A 80 -7.16 -4.36 -5.48
N ILE A 81 -6.38 -4.91 -4.56
CA ILE A 81 -5.28 -5.82 -4.87
C ILE A 81 -5.81 -7.13 -5.43
N LYS A 82 -6.89 -7.66 -4.87
CA LYS A 82 -7.54 -8.86 -5.39
C LYS A 82 -8.01 -8.65 -6.83
N ALA A 83 -8.67 -7.54 -7.10
CA ALA A 83 -9.17 -7.23 -8.44
C ALA A 83 -8.03 -7.06 -9.45
N SER A 84 -6.92 -6.44 -9.03
CA SER A 84 -5.81 -6.12 -9.94
C SER A 84 -4.84 -7.27 -10.15
N LEU A 85 -4.54 -8.04 -9.08
CA LEU A 85 -3.48 -9.06 -9.11
C LEU A 85 -3.99 -10.48 -8.93
N GLY A 86 -5.28 -10.66 -8.64
CA GLY A 86 -5.85 -11.98 -8.43
C GLY A 86 -5.43 -12.64 -7.12
N ILE A 87 -4.90 -11.88 -6.17
CA ILE A 87 -4.47 -12.42 -4.88
C ILE A 87 -5.68 -12.52 -3.96
N PRO A 88 -5.95 -13.69 -3.35
CA PRO A 88 -7.05 -13.81 -2.38
C PRO A 88 -6.83 -12.91 -1.18
N LYS A 89 -7.89 -12.31 -0.66
CA LYS A 89 -7.80 -11.39 0.49
C LYS A 89 -7.17 -12.03 1.72
N ASP A 90 -7.40 -13.33 1.93
CA ASP A 90 -6.84 -14.06 3.06
C ASP A 90 -5.35 -14.34 2.92
N ARG A 91 -4.75 -13.92 1.81
CA ARG A 91 -3.31 -14.01 1.59
C ARG A 91 -2.66 -12.63 1.46
N ILE A 92 -3.29 -11.62 2.02
CA ILE A 92 -2.78 -10.24 2.03
C ILE A 92 -2.70 -9.77 3.47
N TYR A 93 -1.49 -9.38 3.90
CA TYR A 93 -1.30 -8.66 5.15
C TYR A 93 -1.10 -7.18 4.87
N ILE A 94 -1.71 -6.34 5.70
CA ILE A 94 -1.51 -4.89 5.65
C ILE A 94 -1.12 -4.40 7.04
N GLY A 95 0.04 -3.74 7.14
CA GLY A 95 0.46 -3.06 8.36
C GLY A 95 0.21 -1.56 8.23
N PHE A 96 -0.23 -0.92 9.30
CA PHE A 96 -0.51 0.52 9.34
C PHE A 96 0.39 1.18 10.36
N ASP A 97 1.02 2.30 9.96
CA ASP A 97 1.85 3.11 10.82
C ASP A 97 1.34 4.54 10.85
N ASP A 98 0.97 5.01 12.04
CA ASP A 98 0.65 6.41 12.28
C ASP A 98 1.95 7.10 12.71
N VAL A 99 2.52 7.91 11.83
CA VAL A 99 3.84 8.51 12.02
C VAL A 99 3.67 9.93 12.55
N SER A 100 4.46 10.30 13.56
CA SER A 100 4.50 11.69 14.05
C SER A 100 5.06 12.60 12.96
N ALA A 101 4.47 13.78 12.82
CA ALA A 101 4.90 14.77 11.83
C ALA A 101 6.39 15.12 11.94
N SER A 102 6.92 15.18 13.16
CA SER A 102 8.34 15.44 13.41
C SER A 102 9.26 14.30 12.96
N HIS A 103 8.72 13.13 12.66
CA HIS A 103 9.49 11.98 12.22
C HIS A 103 9.31 11.67 10.73
N TRP A 104 8.75 12.61 9.97
CA TRP A 104 8.59 12.44 8.53
C TRP A 104 9.29 13.57 7.79
N GLY A 105 10.34 13.21 7.06
CA GLY A 105 11.13 14.16 6.30
C GLY A 105 10.65 14.37 4.89
N TRP A 106 10.66 15.63 4.46
CA TRP A 106 10.34 16.03 3.10
C TRP A 106 11.03 17.37 2.81
N ASN A 107 11.56 17.50 1.64
CA ASN A 107 12.19 18.74 1.17
C ASN A 107 13.27 19.28 2.14
N GLY A 108 14.05 18.36 2.71
CA GLY A 108 15.16 18.70 3.60
C GLY A 108 14.77 19.13 5.02
N ARG A 109 13.52 18.91 5.39
CA ARG A 109 13.01 19.23 6.74
C ARG A 109 11.95 18.19 7.13
N THR A 110 11.35 18.35 8.28
CA THR A 110 10.24 17.50 8.72
C THR A 110 8.95 18.28 8.73
N PHE A 111 7.82 17.58 8.77
CA PHE A 111 6.49 18.20 8.79
C PHE A 111 6.10 18.77 10.16
N GLY A 112 6.84 18.45 11.19
CA GLY A 112 6.58 18.97 12.53
C GLY A 112 7.75 19.68 13.15
#